data_afd709ac48a642b10664fa4f805ab757
#
_entry.id   afd709ac48a642b10664fa4f805ab757
#
_cell.length_a   1.000
_cell.length_b   1.000
_cell.length_c   1.000
_cell.angle_alpha   90.00
_cell.angle_beta   90.00
_cell.angle_gamma   90.00
#
_symmetry.space_group_name_H-M   'P 1'
#
loop_
_entity.id
_entity.type
_entity.pdbx_description
1 polymer ?
#
loop_
_entity_poly.entity_id
_entity_poly.type
_entity_poly.pdbx_seq_one_letter_code
_entity_poly.pdbx_strand_id
1 'polypeptide(L)'
;MRYAVEVSNLKKRYGSFEALKGISFKVRKNEIFGFLGPNGAGKTTAINILGGLLTKDLGRIRILGKNPDDVRPRVNIATAYSWMSGILKVHENLRIFAKLYNVPKPEERINYLIDTFGLRSLRNKKSYSLSSGEATRLNICKGLINNPEVLLLDEATVGLDPDIANKTRIIIKNMQKKEKTSILFTSHIMHEVEHLCNRIAFLSHGEIIKIGTATTLKKLIDKQIVRIEFIPGKININKILSKLDVDVLNLTKNRVSIGIRHKKHKLHELLHPILKSGIKIKDLHIRKPNLDDVFIKIAGKKR
;
A
#
# COMPACT_ATOMS: atom_id res chain seq x y z
N MET A 1 -5.12 -21.16 15.45
CA MET A 1 -4.86 -19.70 15.57
C MET A 1 -5.33 -18.98 14.33
N ARG A 2 -6.18 -17.93 14.46
CA ARG A 2 -6.82 -17.22 13.31
C ARG A 2 -5.95 -16.06 12.76
N TYR A 3 -5.12 -15.44 13.61
CA TYR A 3 -4.36 -14.24 13.27
C TYR A 3 -2.85 -14.49 13.34
N ALA A 4 -2.13 -13.90 12.38
CA ALA A 4 -0.66 -13.90 12.34
C ALA A 4 -0.09 -12.71 13.13
N VAL A 5 -0.76 -11.55 13.08
CA VAL A 5 -0.38 -10.36 13.84
C VAL A 5 -1.63 -9.79 14.51
N GLU A 6 -1.52 -9.47 15.80
CA GLU A 6 -2.54 -8.77 16.59
C GLU A 6 -1.91 -7.59 17.30
N VAL A 7 -2.48 -6.42 17.08
CA VAL A 7 -2.04 -5.15 17.66
C VAL A 7 -3.22 -4.48 18.34
N SER A 8 -3.02 -4.04 19.58
CA SER A 8 -4.03 -3.35 20.37
C SER A 8 -3.44 -2.09 21.00
N ASN A 9 -4.06 -0.95 20.71
CA ASN A 9 -3.74 0.38 21.26
C ASN A 9 -2.26 0.75 21.18
N LEU A 10 -1.62 0.48 20.03
CA LEU A 10 -0.20 0.73 19.82
C LEU A 10 0.08 2.22 19.70
N LYS A 11 0.90 2.76 20.61
CA LYS A 11 1.34 4.15 20.63
C LYS A 11 2.84 4.29 20.47
N LYS A 12 3.25 5.36 19.80
CA LYS A 12 4.66 5.76 19.68
C LYS A 12 4.77 7.27 19.55
N ARG A 13 5.68 7.86 20.33
CA ARG A 13 6.02 9.28 20.29
C ARG A 13 7.50 9.48 19.99
N TYR A 14 7.81 10.59 19.37
CA TYR A 14 9.16 11.12 19.18
C TYR A 14 9.17 12.56 19.72
N GLY A 15 9.65 12.73 20.93
CA GLY A 15 9.49 14.02 21.63
C GLY A 15 8.02 14.40 21.79
N SER A 16 7.61 15.53 21.26
CA SER A 16 6.21 16.00 21.26
C SER A 16 5.34 15.40 20.15
N PHE A 17 5.97 14.79 19.12
CA PHE A 17 5.25 14.25 17.97
C PHE A 17 4.71 12.84 18.23
N GLU A 18 3.39 12.65 18.15
CA GLU A 18 2.75 11.34 18.24
C GLU A 18 2.68 10.67 16.85
N ALA A 19 3.61 9.76 16.58
CA ALA A 19 3.67 9.02 15.32
C ALA A 19 2.57 7.93 15.22
N LEU A 20 2.21 7.32 16.37
CA LEU A 20 1.09 6.38 16.48
C LEU A 20 0.25 6.73 17.70
N LYS A 21 -1.05 6.92 17.50
CA LYS A 21 -2.01 7.43 18.51
C LYS A 21 -2.93 6.35 19.09
N GLY A 22 -2.48 5.09 19.10
CA GLY A 22 -3.26 3.99 19.64
C GLY A 22 -3.92 3.14 18.57
N ILE A 23 -3.17 2.76 17.54
CA ILE A 23 -3.66 1.92 16.45
C ILE A 23 -3.96 0.50 16.93
N SER A 24 -5.06 -0.06 16.41
CA SER A 24 -5.46 -1.44 16.68
C SER A 24 -5.87 -2.13 15.38
N PHE A 25 -5.28 -3.30 15.09
CA PHE A 25 -5.59 -4.08 13.91
C PHE A 25 -5.18 -5.53 14.07
N LYS A 26 -5.68 -6.38 13.16
CA LYS A 26 -5.33 -7.80 13.11
C LYS A 26 -5.06 -8.23 11.67
N VAL A 27 -3.96 -8.94 11.46
CA VAL A 27 -3.60 -9.60 10.20
C VAL A 27 -3.97 -11.08 10.34
N ARG A 28 -4.75 -11.62 9.40
CA ARG A 28 -5.11 -13.03 9.40
C ARG A 28 -3.91 -13.87 8.92
N LYS A 29 -3.91 -15.16 9.23
CA LYS A 29 -2.95 -16.08 8.61
C LYS A 29 -3.15 -16.12 7.10
N ASN A 30 -2.05 -16.15 6.38
CA ASN A 30 -2.00 -16.28 4.93
C ASN A 30 -2.77 -15.15 4.21
N GLU A 31 -2.83 -13.94 4.79
CA GLU A 31 -3.35 -12.76 4.07
C GLU A 31 -2.25 -11.75 3.77
N ILE A 32 -2.45 -10.98 2.73
CA ILE A 32 -1.71 -9.76 2.49
C ILE A 32 -2.57 -8.60 3.02
N PHE A 33 -2.11 -7.97 4.09
CA PHE A 33 -2.76 -6.84 4.73
C PHE A 33 -2.01 -5.55 4.43
N GLY A 34 -2.68 -4.56 3.87
CA GLY A 34 -2.09 -3.30 3.45
C GLY A 34 -2.25 -2.17 4.47
N PHE A 35 -1.19 -1.45 4.78
CA PHE A 35 -1.25 -0.10 5.33
C PHE A 35 -1.14 0.92 4.22
N LEU A 36 -2.16 1.71 4.03
CA LEU A 36 -2.28 2.72 3.01
C LEU A 36 -2.42 4.10 3.65
N GLY A 37 -1.60 5.04 3.25
CA GLY A 37 -1.65 6.41 3.77
C GLY A 37 -0.50 7.27 3.28
N PRO A 38 -0.58 8.60 3.45
CA PRO A 38 0.46 9.53 3.02
C PRO A 38 1.79 9.31 3.78
N ASN A 39 2.83 9.98 3.31
CA ASN A 39 4.09 10.03 4.05
C ASN A 39 3.87 10.69 5.41
N GLY A 40 4.55 10.19 6.45
CA GLY A 40 4.35 10.66 7.83
C GLY A 40 3.10 10.11 8.52
N ALA A 41 2.29 9.25 7.88
CA ALA A 41 1.09 8.67 8.52
C ALA A 41 1.39 7.68 9.66
N GLY A 42 2.65 7.23 9.84
CA GLY A 42 3.06 6.27 10.85
C GLY A 42 3.27 4.84 10.33
N LYS A 43 3.23 4.60 9.01
CA LYS A 43 3.38 3.27 8.40
C LYS A 43 4.70 2.60 8.77
N THR A 44 5.82 3.25 8.46
CA THR A 44 7.18 2.76 8.76
C THR A 44 7.41 2.61 10.26
N THR A 45 6.88 3.51 11.09
CA THR A 45 6.94 3.39 12.55
C THR A 45 6.28 2.10 13.03
N ALA A 46 5.09 1.78 12.53
CA ALA A 46 4.39 0.54 12.86
C ALA A 46 5.17 -0.70 12.40
N ILE A 47 5.69 -0.70 11.17
CA ILE A 47 6.53 -1.78 10.62
C ILE A 47 7.77 -2.00 11.48
N ASN A 48 8.50 -0.93 11.83
CA ASN A 48 9.74 -1.03 12.61
C ASN A 48 9.49 -1.57 14.03
N ILE A 49 8.36 -1.20 14.64
CA ILE A 49 7.98 -1.76 15.94
C ILE A 49 7.65 -3.25 15.82
N LEU A 50 6.89 -3.66 14.83
CA LEU A 50 6.55 -5.07 14.58
C LEU A 50 7.80 -5.90 14.24
N GLY A 51 8.73 -5.34 13.49
CA GLY A 51 10.02 -5.95 13.14
C GLY A 51 11.03 -5.96 14.29
N GLY A 52 10.72 -5.31 15.42
CA GLY A 52 11.60 -5.21 16.58
C GLY A 52 12.79 -4.28 16.40
N LEU A 53 12.74 -3.39 15.39
CA LEU A 53 13.76 -2.36 15.15
C LEU A 53 13.51 -1.09 15.97
N LEU A 54 12.30 -0.96 16.55
CA LEU A 54 11.88 0.18 17.34
C LEU A 54 11.02 -0.29 18.51
N THR A 55 11.23 0.28 19.68
CA THR A 55 10.40 0.02 20.87
C THR A 55 9.10 0.82 20.81
N LYS A 56 7.99 0.20 21.21
CA LYS A 56 6.71 0.87 21.43
C LYS A 56 6.70 1.61 22.77
N ASP A 57 5.86 2.63 22.90
CA ASP A 57 5.66 3.29 24.20
C ASP A 57 4.50 2.65 24.97
N LEU A 58 3.38 2.37 24.26
CA LEU A 58 2.19 1.72 24.84
C LEU A 58 1.60 0.70 23.86
N GLY A 59 0.71 -0.13 24.40
CA GLY A 59 -0.06 -1.11 23.61
C GLY A 59 0.48 -2.53 23.71
N ARG A 60 -0.28 -3.46 23.13
CA ARG A 60 0.04 -4.89 23.11
C ARG A 60 0.23 -5.37 21.68
N ILE A 61 1.25 -6.18 21.46
CA ILE A 61 1.53 -6.85 20.19
C ILE A 61 1.63 -8.36 20.43
N ARG A 62 0.99 -9.13 19.57
CA ARG A 62 1.21 -10.58 19.48
C ARG A 62 1.47 -10.94 18.02
N ILE A 63 2.51 -11.70 17.78
CA ILE A 63 2.86 -12.26 16.47
C ILE A 63 2.82 -13.79 16.62
N LEU A 64 2.06 -14.44 15.75
CA LEU A 64 1.81 -15.89 15.84
C LEU A 64 1.32 -16.32 17.24
N GLY A 65 0.59 -15.43 17.94
CA GLY A 65 0.03 -15.61 19.27
C GLY A 65 1.02 -15.49 20.42
N LYS A 66 2.29 -15.20 20.14
CA LYS A 66 3.39 -15.06 21.12
C LYS A 66 3.86 -13.62 21.20
N ASN A 67 4.78 -13.33 22.12
CA ASN A 67 5.49 -12.06 22.12
C ASN A 67 6.37 -11.96 20.87
N PRO A 68 6.56 -10.75 20.28
CA PRO A 68 7.41 -10.60 19.10
C PRO A 68 8.82 -11.17 19.26
N ASP A 69 9.42 -11.06 20.44
CA ASP A 69 10.77 -11.54 20.72
C ASP A 69 10.90 -13.07 20.63
N ASP A 70 9.82 -13.80 21.00
CA ASP A 70 9.80 -15.28 20.98
C ASP A 70 9.71 -15.85 19.55
N VAL A 71 9.43 -15.01 18.56
CA VAL A 71 9.17 -15.43 17.18
C VAL A 71 10.04 -14.72 16.15
N ARG A 72 11.06 -13.98 16.56
CA ARG A 72 11.96 -13.24 15.67
C ARG A 72 12.47 -14.03 14.46
N PRO A 73 12.91 -15.29 14.57
CA PRO A 73 13.37 -16.07 13.42
C PRO A 73 12.27 -16.38 12.40
N ARG A 74 10.99 -16.19 12.76
CA ARG A 74 9.82 -16.46 11.91
C ARG A 74 9.22 -15.18 11.31
N VAL A 75 9.83 -14.03 11.59
CA VAL A 75 9.40 -12.70 11.13
C VAL A 75 10.55 -12.03 10.40
N ASN A 76 10.31 -11.56 9.20
CA ASN A 76 11.30 -10.78 8.46
C ASN A 76 10.74 -9.44 8.02
N ILE A 77 11.67 -8.52 7.75
CA ILE A 77 11.39 -7.20 7.21
C ILE A 77 12.20 -6.96 5.94
N ALA A 78 11.53 -6.42 4.92
CA ALA A 78 12.18 -5.85 3.75
C ALA A 78 11.66 -4.43 3.53
N THR A 79 12.56 -3.46 3.56
CA THR A 79 12.28 -2.04 3.38
C THR A 79 12.88 -1.57 2.05
N ALA A 80 12.39 -0.46 1.49
CA ALA A 80 12.95 0.10 0.25
C ALA A 80 14.46 0.40 0.37
N TYR A 81 14.92 0.74 1.57
CA TYR A 81 16.32 1.09 1.88
C TYR A 81 16.96 0.03 2.78
N SER A 82 17.09 -1.17 2.28
CA SER A 82 17.76 -2.23 3.04
C SER A 82 19.26 -2.22 2.79
N TRP A 83 20.04 -2.21 3.86
CA TRP A 83 21.49 -2.30 3.81
C TRP A 83 21.92 -3.70 3.37
N MET A 84 22.23 -3.81 2.09
CA MET A 84 23.01 -4.90 1.55
C MET A 84 24.43 -4.44 1.32
N SER A 85 25.41 -5.31 1.54
CA SER A 85 26.79 -4.95 1.25
C SER A 85 26.97 -4.74 -0.25
N GLY A 86 27.25 -3.49 -0.66
CA GLY A 86 27.44 -3.14 -2.05
C GLY A 86 28.58 -3.93 -2.71
N ILE A 87 29.65 -4.20 -1.99
CA ILE A 87 30.85 -4.90 -2.51
C ILE A 87 30.65 -6.39 -2.72
N LEU A 88 29.64 -6.98 -2.07
CA LEU A 88 29.30 -8.40 -2.23
C LEU A 88 28.43 -8.63 -3.46
N LYS A 89 28.56 -9.80 -4.06
CA LYS A 89 27.70 -10.26 -5.15
C LYS A 89 26.29 -10.56 -4.65
N VAL A 90 25.32 -10.58 -5.56
CA VAL A 90 23.92 -10.88 -5.26
C VAL A 90 23.77 -12.15 -4.42
N HIS A 91 24.35 -13.27 -4.87
CA HIS A 91 24.25 -14.55 -4.15
C HIS A 91 25.02 -14.56 -2.82
N GLU A 92 26.12 -13.82 -2.72
CA GLU A 92 26.92 -13.73 -1.48
C GLU A 92 26.15 -12.98 -0.39
N ASN A 93 25.46 -11.88 -0.75
CA ASN A 93 24.56 -11.20 0.19
C ASN A 93 23.49 -12.15 0.73
N LEU A 94 22.81 -12.89 -0.14
CA LEU A 94 21.77 -13.83 0.30
C LEU A 94 22.35 -14.97 1.17
N ARG A 95 23.57 -15.43 0.86
CA ARG A 95 24.26 -16.49 1.64
C ARG A 95 24.54 -16.06 3.07
N ILE A 96 24.92 -14.80 3.31
CA ILE A 96 25.11 -14.27 4.66
C ILE A 96 23.82 -14.40 5.45
N PHE A 97 22.69 -13.92 4.91
CA PHE A 97 21.40 -14.00 5.59
C PHE A 97 20.92 -15.45 5.75
N ALA A 98 21.14 -16.31 4.75
CA ALA A 98 20.83 -17.72 4.88
C ALA A 98 21.58 -18.40 6.03
N LYS A 99 22.86 -18.05 6.22
CA LYS A 99 23.66 -18.52 7.36
C LYS A 99 23.17 -17.96 8.69
N LEU A 100 22.88 -16.65 8.75
CA LEU A 100 22.38 -16.00 9.98
C LEU A 100 21.06 -16.62 10.47
N TYR A 101 20.20 -17.06 9.55
CA TYR A 101 18.94 -17.70 9.88
C TYR A 101 19.01 -19.24 9.92
N ASN A 102 20.22 -19.84 9.81
CA ASN A 102 20.41 -21.29 9.75
C ASN A 102 19.48 -21.97 8.74
N VAL A 103 19.36 -21.38 7.53
CA VAL A 103 18.49 -21.91 6.47
C VAL A 103 18.98 -23.30 6.04
N PRO A 104 18.14 -24.33 6.10
CA PRO A 104 18.50 -25.63 5.57
C PRO A 104 18.65 -25.56 4.06
N LYS A 105 19.71 -26.20 3.50
CA LYS A 105 20.04 -26.19 2.07
C LYS A 105 20.10 -24.77 1.48
N PRO A 106 20.99 -23.91 1.99
CA PRO A 106 20.97 -22.47 1.66
C PRO A 106 21.15 -22.20 0.18
N GLU A 107 21.97 -22.96 -0.56
CA GLU A 107 22.19 -22.73 -2.00
C GLU A 107 20.95 -23.06 -2.83
N GLU A 108 20.20 -24.13 -2.47
CA GLU A 108 18.92 -24.43 -3.14
C GLU A 108 17.93 -23.28 -2.95
N ARG A 109 17.81 -22.77 -1.71
CA ARG A 109 16.91 -21.64 -1.40
C ARG A 109 17.33 -20.35 -2.09
N ILE A 110 18.61 -20.02 -2.11
CA ILE A 110 19.17 -18.85 -2.79
C ILE A 110 18.87 -18.91 -4.29
N ASN A 111 19.18 -20.05 -4.93
CA ASN A 111 18.92 -20.23 -6.36
C ASN A 111 17.43 -20.11 -6.68
N TYR A 112 16.57 -20.74 -5.90
CA TYR A 112 15.12 -20.64 -6.06
C TYR A 112 14.63 -19.19 -5.99
N LEU A 113 15.10 -18.39 -5.03
CA LEU A 113 14.71 -16.99 -4.92
C LEU A 113 15.27 -16.12 -6.06
N ILE A 114 16.54 -16.31 -6.41
CA ILE A 114 17.19 -15.60 -7.54
C ILE A 114 16.40 -15.85 -8.83
N ASP A 115 16.01 -17.09 -9.09
CA ASP A 115 15.25 -17.45 -10.30
C ASP A 115 13.83 -16.88 -10.26
N THR A 116 13.14 -17.02 -9.13
CA THR A 116 11.77 -16.52 -8.93
C THR A 116 11.68 -15.00 -9.14
N PHE A 117 12.68 -14.26 -8.67
CA PHE A 117 12.71 -12.79 -8.80
C PHE A 117 13.44 -12.30 -10.05
N GLY A 118 13.84 -13.20 -10.98
CA GLY A 118 14.47 -12.84 -12.25
C GLY A 118 15.84 -12.18 -12.06
N LEU A 119 16.63 -12.67 -11.12
CA LEU A 119 17.97 -12.15 -10.80
C LEU A 119 19.10 -13.10 -11.27
N ARG A 120 18.79 -14.15 -12.05
CA ARG A 120 19.76 -15.20 -12.45
C ARG A 120 20.98 -14.61 -13.18
N SER A 121 20.76 -13.73 -14.15
CA SER A 121 21.83 -13.06 -14.89
C SER A 121 22.69 -12.12 -14.03
N LEU A 122 22.18 -11.73 -12.87
CA LEU A 122 22.82 -10.81 -11.95
C LEU A 122 23.49 -11.52 -10.77
N ARG A 123 23.41 -12.85 -10.69
CA ARG A 123 23.88 -13.66 -9.55
C ARG A 123 25.30 -13.30 -9.10
N ASN A 124 26.21 -13.09 -10.06
CA ASN A 124 27.62 -12.78 -9.81
C ASN A 124 27.94 -11.27 -9.88
N LYS A 125 26.94 -10.43 -10.10
CA LYS A 125 27.09 -8.97 -10.13
C LYS A 125 27.19 -8.41 -8.72
N LYS A 126 28.05 -7.41 -8.51
CA LYS A 126 28.18 -6.72 -7.22
C LYS A 126 26.94 -5.89 -6.95
N SER A 127 26.45 -5.86 -5.71
CA SER A 127 25.17 -5.25 -5.38
C SER A 127 25.13 -3.73 -5.59
N TYR A 128 26.27 -3.03 -5.49
CA TYR A 128 26.32 -1.57 -5.75
C TYR A 128 26.01 -1.22 -7.22
N SER A 129 26.17 -2.17 -8.15
CA SER A 129 25.94 -1.94 -9.58
C SER A 129 24.54 -2.35 -10.06
N LEU A 130 23.66 -2.72 -9.14
CA LEU A 130 22.27 -3.02 -9.42
C LEU A 130 21.46 -1.74 -9.65
N SER A 131 20.49 -1.78 -10.58
CA SER A 131 19.46 -0.75 -10.65
C SER A 131 18.59 -0.77 -9.40
N SER A 132 17.83 0.30 -9.16
CA SER A 132 16.90 0.39 -8.02
C SER A 132 15.91 -0.78 -7.99
N GLY A 133 15.40 -1.18 -9.16
CA GLY A 133 14.47 -2.30 -9.28
C GLY A 133 15.12 -3.67 -9.01
N GLU A 134 16.37 -3.85 -9.44
CA GLU A 134 17.15 -5.07 -9.15
C GLU A 134 17.47 -5.16 -7.66
N ALA A 135 17.90 -4.05 -7.06
CA ALA A 135 18.20 -3.97 -5.63
C ALA A 135 16.95 -4.23 -4.77
N THR A 136 15.80 -3.68 -5.17
CA THR A 136 14.53 -3.94 -4.50
C THR A 136 14.14 -5.42 -4.53
N ARG A 137 14.26 -6.07 -5.70
CA ARG A 137 13.96 -7.51 -5.82
C ARG A 137 14.92 -8.35 -4.99
N LEU A 138 16.20 -8.01 -4.95
CA LEU A 138 17.18 -8.66 -4.09
C LEU A 138 16.83 -8.50 -2.61
N ASN A 139 16.36 -7.32 -2.20
CA ASN A 139 15.93 -7.07 -0.82
C ASN A 139 14.70 -7.90 -0.42
N ILE A 140 13.75 -8.08 -1.34
CA ILE A 140 12.62 -8.98 -1.10
C ILE A 140 13.09 -10.44 -0.98
N CYS A 141 14.05 -10.88 -1.82
CA CYS A 141 14.68 -12.19 -1.67
C CYS A 141 15.30 -12.38 -0.28
N LYS A 142 16.01 -11.37 0.23
CA LYS A 142 16.55 -11.36 1.60
C LYS A 142 15.42 -11.54 2.64
N GLY A 143 14.33 -10.80 2.48
CA GLY A 143 13.18 -10.91 3.37
C GLY A 143 12.50 -12.28 3.36
N LEU A 144 12.65 -13.05 2.28
CA LEU A 144 12.06 -14.38 2.10
C LEU A 144 13.04 -15.53 2.35
N ILE A 145 14.31 -15.26 2.68
CA ILE A 145 15.39 -16.25 2.66
C ILE A 145 15.15 -17.44 3.60
N ASN A 146 14.61 -17.19 4.79
CA ASN A 146 14.34 -18.20 5.82
C ASN A 146 12.88 -18.69 5.83
N ASN A 147 12.12 -18.44 4.75
CA ASN A 147 10.70 -18.80 4.64
C ASN A 147 9.85 -18.30 5.84
N PRO A 148 9.79 -16.98 6.09
CA PRO A 148 9.15 -16.44 7.27
C PRO A 148 7.62 -16.67 7.24
N GLU A 149 7.02 -16.90 8.42
CA GLU A 149 5.56 -16.97 8.53
C GLU A 149 4.90 -15.59 8.49
N VAL A 150 5.66 -14.54 8.87
CA VAL A 150 5.25 -13.15 8.78
C VAL A 150 6.33 -12.35 8.06
N LEU A 151 5.96 -11.69 6.97
CA LEU A 151 6.83 -10.78 6.21
C LEU A 151 6.29 -9.36 6.27
N LEU A 152 7.15 -8.44 6.69
CA LEU A 152 6.86 -7.01 6.75
C LEU A 152 7.53 -6.34 5.54
N LEU A 153 6.73 -5.76 4.65
CA LEU A 153 7.19 -5.09 3.43
C LEU A 153 6.89 -3.59 3.53
N ASP A 154 7.94 -2.79 3.76
CA ASP A 154 7.79 -1.34 3.86
C ASP A 154 8.18 -0.66 2.56
N GLU A 155 7.16 -0.17 1.83
CA GLU A 155 7.29 0.53 0.55
C GLU A 155 8.14 -0.23 -0.50
N ALA A 156 8.06 -1.56 -0.49
CA ALA A 156 8.93 -2.47 -1.23
C ALA A 156 8.79 -2.41 -2.76
N THR A 157 7.89 -1.59 -3.30
CA THR A 157 7.70 -1.38 -4.76
C THR A 157 7.81 0.07 -5.17
N VAL A 158 8.13 0.96 -4.23
CA VAL A 158 8.30 2.40 -4.49
C VAL A 158 9.59 2.63 -5.28
N GLY A 159 9.52 3.52 -6.26
CA GLY A 159 10.66 3.85 -7.12
C GLY A 159 10.96 2.82 -8.20
N LEU A 160 10.09 1.81 -8.39
CA LEU A 160 10.16 0.89 -9.52
C LEU A 160 9.39 1.42 -10.71
N ASP A 161 9.90 1.13 -11.91
CA ASP A 161 9.12 1.32 -13.13
C ASP A 161 7.79 0.53 -13.05
N PRO A 162 6.69 1.05 -13.62
CA PRO A 162 5.36 0.45 -13.49
C PRO A 162 5.30 -1.04 -13.85
N ASP A 163 5.99 -1.45 -14.91
CA ASP A 163 6.03 -2.85 -15.36
C ASP A 163 6.79 -3.74 -14.37
N ILE A 164 7.92 -3.25 -13.84
CA ILE A 164 8.72 -3.98 -12.86
C ILE A 164 7.95 -4.08 -11.53
N ALA A 165 7.32 -3.01 -11.10
CA ALA A 165 6.47 -2.99 -9.92
C ALA A 165 5.31 -4.01 -10.05
N ASN A 166 4.65 -4.06 -11.21
CA ASN A 166 3.58 -5.02 -11.47
C ASN A 166 4.07 -6.47 -11.44
N LYS A 167 5.18 -6.78 -12.13
CA LYS A 167 5.80 -8.10 -12.09
C LYS A 167 6.18 -8.51 -10.66
N THR A 168 6.79 -7.60 -9.91
CA THR A 168 7.19 -7.85 -8.51
C THR A 168 5.98 -8.15 -7.62
N ARG A 169 4.87 -7.40 -7.77
CA ARG A 169 3.61 -7.67 -7.04
C ARG A 169 3.04 -9.05 -7.36
N ILE A 170 3.05 -9.45 -8.62
CA ILE A 170 2.59 -10.80 -9.03
C ILE A 170 3.46 -11.87 -8.37
N ILE A 171 4.78 -11.72 -8.37
CA ILE A 171 5.70 -12.65 -7.71
C ILE A 171 5.41 -12.73 -6.21
N ILE A 172 5.30 -11.59 -5.51
CA ILE A 172 4.97 -11.53 -4.07
C ILE A 172 3.66 -12.30 -3.80
N LYS A 173 2.62 -12.06 -4.60
CA LYS A 173 1.31 -12.71 -4.43
C LYS A 173 1.37 -14.22 -4.64
N ASN A 174 2.15 -14.67 -5.63
CA ASN A 174 2.34 -16.10 -5.90
C ASN A 174 3.15 -16.78 -4.80
N MET A 175 4.23 -16.15 -4.35
CA MET A 175 5.05 -16.62 -3.23
C MET A 175 4.24 -16.71 -1.94
N GLN A 176 3.45 -15.68 -1.62
CA GLN A 176 2.58 -15.66 -0.47
C GLN A 176 1.62 -16.85 -0.45
N LYS A 177 0.99 -17.17 -1.59
CA LYS A 177 0.09 -18.32 -1.71
C LYS A 177 0.83 -19.64 -1.55
N LYS A 178 2.00 -19.80 -2.20
CA LYS A 178 2.79 -21.03 -2.19
C LYS A 178 3.37 -21.32 -0.82
N GLU A 179 3.96 -20.33 -0.17
CA GLU A 179 4.65 -20.44 1.12
C GLU A 179 3.73 -20.18 2.32
N LYS A 180 2.47 -19.78 2.07
CA LYS A 180 1.47 -19.46 3.10
C LYS A 180 1.95 -18.39 4.08
N THR A 181 2.81 -17.47 3.62
CA THR A 181 3.31 -16.34 4.40
C THR A 181 2.21 -15.31 4.64
N SER A 182 2.13 -14.76 5.85
CA SER A 182 1.26 -13.61 6.15
C SER A 182 2.06 -12.34 5.90
N ILE A 183 1.55 -11.42 5.08
CA ILE A 183 2.30 -10.22 4.68
C ILE A 183 1.61 -8.97 5.22
N LEU A 184 2.36 -8.09 5.87
CA LEU A 184 1.98 -6.71 6.10
C LEU A 184 2.74 -5.83 5.11
N PHE A 185 2.00 -5.18 4.22
CA PHE A 185 2.53 -4.38 3.12
C PHE A 185 2.18 -2.91 3.31
N THR A 186 3.15 -2.01 3.26
CA THR A 186 2.89 -0.57 3.29
C THR A 186 3.11 0.06 1.93
N SER A 187 2.26 1.01 1.57
CA SER A 187 2.42 1.86 0.39
C SER A 187 1.63 3.16 0.57
N HIS A 188 2.04 4.18 -0.13
CA HIS A 188 1.24 5.39 -0.33
C HIS A 188 0.54 5.38 -1.71
N ILE A 189 0.77 4.35 -2.53
CA ILE A 189 0.19 4.19 -3.87
C ILE A 189 -1.07 3.33 -3.79
N MET A 190 -2.24 3.94 -3.98
CA MET A 190 -3.55 3.27 -3.84
C MET A 190 -3.71 2.07 -4.76
N HIS A 191 -3.28 2.21 -6.02
CA HIS A 191 -3.36 1.14 -7.03
C HIS A 191 -2.59 -0.13 -6.62
N GLU A 192 -1.42 0.01 -5.99
CA GLU A 192 -0.64 -1.14 -5.53
C GLU A 192 -1.37 -1.96 -4.48
N VAL A 193 -1.85 -1.26 -3.45
CA VAL A 193 -2.53 -1.88 -2.32
C VAL A 193 -3.85 -2.53 -2.76
N GLU A 194 -4.55 -1.90 -3.70
CA GLU A 194 -5.79 -2.43 -4.27
C GLU A 194 -5.62 -3.78 -4.96
N HIS A 195 -4.51 -3.96 -5.70
CA HIS A 195 -4.26 -5.18 -6.48
C HIS A 195 -3.55 -6.28 -5.68
N LEU A 196 -2.78 -5.90 -4.66
CA LEU A 196 -1.98 -6.84 -3.89
C LEU A 196 -2.70 -7.32 -2.63
N CYS A 197 -3.38 -6.42 -1.90
CA CYS A 197 -3.84 -6.70 -0.54
C CYS A 197 -5.25 -7.27 -0.48
N ASN A 198 -5.46 -8.23 0.44
CA ASN A 198 -6.78 -8.79 0.73
C ASN A 198 -7.64 -7.82 1.54
N ARG A 199 -7.02 -7.14 2.54
CA ARG A 199 -7.62 -6.10 3.36
C ARG A 199 -6.66 -4.95 3.51
N ILE A 200 -7.21 -3.77 3.70
CA ILE A 200 -6.48 -2.49 3.71
C ILE A 200 -6.91 -1.71 4.95
N ALA A 201 -5.95 -1.17 5.68
CA ALA A 201 -6.15 -0.16 6.70
C ALA A 201 -5.71 1.20 6.16
N PHE A 202 -6.60 2.17 6.13
CA PHE A 202 -6.24 3.57 5.89
C PHE A 202 -5.63 4.16 7.16
N LEU A 203 -4.38 4.57 7.06
CA LEU A 203 -3.62 5.21 8.13
C LEU A 203 -3.44 6.70 7.81
N SER A 204 -3.74 7.58 8.75
CA SER A 204 -3.53 9.03 8.62
C SER A 204 -3.25 9.63 9.99
N HIS A 205 -2.24 10.50 10.08
CA HIS A 205 -1.87 11.19 11.32
C HIS A 205 -1.74 10.27 12.55
N GLY A 206 -1.18 9.07 12.36
CA GLY A 206 -0.98 8.09 13.43
C GLY A 206 -2.22 7.32 13.86
N GLU A 207 -3.35 7.43 13.14
CA GLU A 207 -4.61 6.75 13.43
C GLU A 207 -5.06 5.86 12.27
N ILE A 208 -5.67 4.71 12.58
CA ILE A 208 -6.39 3.91 11.58
C ILE A 208 -7.80 4.49 11.43
N ILE A 209 -8.09 5.03 10.24
CA ILE A 209 -9.39 5.63 9.94
C ILE A 209 -10.43 4.57 9.59
N LYS A 210 -10.04 3.57 8.80
CA LYS A 210 -10.94 2.50 8.34
C LYS A 210 -10.15 1.27 7.92
N ILE A 211 -10.75 0.09 8.13
CA ILE A 211 -10.22 -1.20 7.64
C ILE A 211 -11.31 -1.88 6.81
N GLY A 212 -10.93 -2.44 5.67
CA GLY A 212 -11.84 -3.19 4.81
C GLY A 212 -11.14 -3.82 3.61
N THR A 213 -11.89 -4.57 2.80
CA THR A 213 -11.42 -4.96 1.45
C THR A 213 -11.51 -3.76 0.50
N ALA A 214 -10.76 -3.75 -0.59
CA ALA A 214 -10.87 -2.70 -1.60
C ALA A 214 -12.33 -2.47 -2.04
N THR A 215 -13.07 -3.56 -2.24
CA THR A 215 -14.50 -3.52 -2.62
C THR A 215 -15.37 -2.87 -1.54
N THR A 216 -15.18 -3.24 -0.26
CA THR A 216 -15.99 -2.67 0.84
C THR A 216 -15.65 -1.20 1.10
N LEU A 217 -14.38 -0.82 0.94
CA LEU A 217 -13.94 0.55 1.09
C LEU A 217 -14.50 1.45 -0.02
N LYS A 218 -14.47 0.98 -1.28
CA LYS A 218 -15.04 1.74 -2.42
C LYS A 218 -16.55 1.97 -2.29
N LYS A 219 -17.29 1.04 -1.68
CA LYS A 219 -18.73 1.21 -1.40
C LYS A 219 -19.04 2.34 -0.41
N LEU A 220 -18.04 2.89 0.31
CA LEU A 220 -18.24 4.08 1.15
C LEU A 220 -18.52 5.34 0.32
N ILE A 221 -18.24 5.29 -0.99
CA ILE A 221 -18.67 6.29 -1.96
C ILE A 221 -19.75 5.64 -2.83
N ASP A 222 -21.01 5.82 -2.45
CA ASP A 222 -22.16 5.37 -3.25
C ASP A 222 -22.49 6.36 -4.40
N LYS A 223 -21.44 6.69 -5.21
CA LYS A 223 -21.55 7.67 -6.29
C LYS A 223 -20.66 7.26 -7.45
N GLN A 224 -21.15 7.43 -8.65
CA GLN A 224 -20.28 7.48 -9.83
C GLN A 224 -19.60 8.85 -9.89
N ILE A 225 -18.37 8.89 -10.39
CA ILE A 225 -17.65 10.13 -10.60
C ILE A 225 -17.70 10.46 -12.08
N VAL A 226 -18.31 11.60 -12.37
CA VAL A 226 -18.35 12.21 -13.70
C VAL A 226 -17.30 13.31 -13.72
N ARG A 227 -16.29 13.17 -14.56
CA ARG A 227 -15.29 14.19 -14.82
C ARG A 227 -15.62 14.84 -16.16
N ILE A 228 -15.78 16.16 -16.16
CA ILE A 228 -16.05 16.96 -17.34
C ILE A 228 -14.86 17.90 -17.53
N GLU A 229 -14.21 17.83 -18.68
CA GLU A 229 -13.27 18.84 -19.12
C GLU A 229 -13.98 19.79 -20.07
N PHE A 230 -13.84 21.08 -19.85
CA PHE A 230 -14.54 22.10 -20.64
C PHE A 230 -13.60 23.24 -21.04
N ILE A 231 -13.96 23.94 -22.11
CA ILE A 231 -13.21 25.13 -22.53
C ILE A 231 -13.63 26.28 -21.61
N PRO A 232 -12.68 26.92 -20.89
CA PRO A 232 -12.98 28.07 -20.06
C PRO A 232 -13.62 29.21 -20.88
N GLY A 233 -14.69 29.80 -20.35
CA GLY A 233 -15.41 30.88 -20.98
C GLY A 233 -16.04 31.82 -19.95
N LYS A 234 -16.90 32.71 -20.40
CA LYS A 234 -17.62 33.67 -19.53
C LYS A 234 -18.65 33.01 -18.60
N ILE A 235 -18.96 31.73 -18.80
CA ILE A 235 -20.03 31.00 -18.10
C ILE A 235 -19.43 30.37 -16.82
N ASN A 236 -20.05 30.70 -15.70
CA ASN A 236 -19.65 30.14 -14.41
C ASN A 236 -20.33 28.78 -14.17
N ILE A 237 -19.57 27.68 -14.32
CA ILE A 237 -20.07 26.32 -14.15
C ILE A 237 -20.59 26.09 -12.73
N ASN A 238 -20.03 26.73 -11.69
CA ASN A 238 -20.52 26.60 -10.31
C ASN A 238 -22.00 27.02 -10.19
N LYS A 239 -22.40 28.08 -10.89
CA LYS A 239 -23.76 28.61 -10.86
C LYS A 239 -24.79 27.63 -11.50
N ILE A 240 -24.31 26.76 -12.39
CA ILE A 240 -25.11 25.70 -12.98
C ILE A 240 -25.20 24.51 -12.05
N LEU A 241 -24.04 24.09 -11.50
CA LEU A 241 -23.94 22.93 -10.61
C LEU A 241 -24.66 23.13 -9.28
N SER A 242 -24.68 24.37 -8.76
CA SER A 242 -25.41 24.70 -7.51
C SER A 242 -26.93 24.53 -7.62
N LYS A 243 -27.48 24.50 -8.83
CA LYS A 243 -28.90 24.21 -9.07
C LYS A 243 -29.19 22.71 -9.20
N LEU A 244 -28.17 21.89 -9.25
CA LEU A 244 -28.27 20.43 -9.37
C LEU A 244 -27.95 19.79 -8.01
N ASP A 245 -28.69 18.76 -7.61
CA ASP A 245 -28.42 17.99 -6.37
C ASP A 245 -27.22 17.05 -6.56
N VAL A 246 -26.04 17.63 -6.81
CA VAL A 246 -24.81 16.90 -7.09
C VAL A 246 -23.68 17.33 -6.14
N ASP A 247 -22.80 16.39 -5.81
CA ASP A 247 -21.61 16.72 -5.02
C ASP A 247 -20.45 17.13 -5.94
N VAL A 248 -20.07 18.38 -5.90
CA VAL A 248 -18.83 18.83 -6.56
C VAL A 248 -17.64 18.35 -5.72
N LEU A 249 -16.88 17.40 -6.27
CA LEU A 249 -15.72 16.78 -5.58
C LEU A 249 -14.43 17.59 -5.78
N ASN A 250 -14.27 18.13 -6.98
CA ASN A 250 -13.13 18.98 -7.34
C ASN A 250 -13.54 19.88 -8.51
N LEU A 251 -13.07 21.12 -8.49
CA LEU A 251 -13.25 22.09 -9.57
C LEU A 251 -11.96 22.87 -9.80
N THR A 252 -11.56 22.91 -11.06
CA THR A 252 -10.44 23.70 -11.55
C THR A 252 -10.92 24.65 -12.68
N LYS A 253 -10.01 25.45 -13.22
CA LYS A 253 -10.33 26.43 -14.28
C LYS A 253 -10.97 25.79 -15.53
N ASN A 254 -10.65 24.53 -15.83
CA ASN A 254 -11.10 23.84 -17.06
C ASN A 254 -11.64 22.42 -16.83
N ARG A 255 -11.80 22.01 -15.57
CA ARG A 255 -12.24 20.65 -15.22
C ARG A 255 -13.09 20.64 -13.97
N VAL A 256 -14.15 19.84 -13.99
CA VAL A 256 -14.95 19.56 -12.80
C VAL A 256 -15.12 18.05 -12.62
N SER A 257 -15.06 17.59 -11.36
CA SER A 257 -15.38 16.23 -10.97
C SER A 257 -16.62 16.25 -10.07
N ILE A 258 -17.64 15.50 -10.44
CA ILE A 258 -18.95 15.50 -9.81
C ILE A 258 -19.28 14.09 -9.37
N GLY A 259 -19.76 13.95 -8.14
CA GLY A 259 -20.30 12.70 -7.61
C GLY A 259 -21.80 12.62 -7.84
N ILE A 260 -22.25 11.66 -8.65
CA ILE A 260 -23.69 11.40 -8.90
C ILE A 260 -24.10 10.08 -8.26
N ARG A 261 -25.25 10.07 -7.54
CA ARG A 261 -25.81 8.85 -6.96
C ARG A 261 -26.51 8.03 -8.03
N HIS A 262 -26.07 6.80 -8.26
CA HIS A 262 -26.59 5.91 -9.32
C HIS A 262 -28.11 5.72 -9.31
N LYS A 263 -28.74 5.82 -8.15
CA LYS A 263 -30.18 5.64 -7.97
C LYS A 263 -31.03 6.91 -8.12
N LYS A 264 -30.40 8.09 -8.05
CA LYS A 264 -31.14 9.39 -8.02
C LYS A 264 -31.02 10.21 -9.31
N HIS A 265 -29.93 10.07 -10.07
CA HIS A 265 -29.66 10.93 -11.22
C HIS A 265 -29.32 10.12 -12.45
N LYS A 266 -30.01 10.37 -13.53
CA LYS A 266 -29.61 9.89 -14.84
C LYS A 266 -28.59 10.87 -15.42
N LEU A 267 -27.60 10.38 -16.13
CA LEU A 267 -26.48 11.18 -16.66
C LEU A 267 -26.99 12.37 -17.53
N HIS A 268 -28.08 12.18 -18.29
CA HIS A 268 -28.63 13.23 -19.14
C HIS A 268 -29.15 14.41 -18.32
N GLU A 269 -29.71 14.17 -17.12
CA GLU A 269 -30.20 15.23 -16.23
C GLU A 269 -29.07 16.13 -15.73
N LEU A 270 -27.86 15.60 -15.64
CA LEU A 270 -26.65 16.36 -15.33
C LEU A 270 -26.12 17.12 -16.54
N LEU A 271 -26.01 16.44 -17.68
CA LEU A 271 -25.36 17.00 -18.87
C LEU A 271 -26.23 18.05 -19.59
N HIS A 272 -27.53 17.85 -19.63
CA HIS A 272 -28.44 18.73 -20.37
C HIS A 272 -28.37 20.22 -19.91
N PRO A 273 -28.40 20.57 -18.62
CA PRO A 273 -28.26 21.96 -18.19
C PRO A 273 -26.88 22.55 -18.53
N ILE A 274 -25.81 21.73 -18.46
CA ILE A 274 -24.45 22.16 -18.80
C ILE A 274 -24.34 22.47 -20.30
N LEU A 275 -24.86 21.60 -21.14
CA LEU A 275 -24.88 21.80 -22.59
C LEU A 275 -25.74 22.99 -23.00
N LYS A 276 -26.96 23.14 -22.41
CA LYS A 276 -27.84 24.28 -22.64
C LYS A 276 -27.21 25.62 -22.27
N SER A 277 -26.30 25.64 -21.32
CA SER A 277 -25.61 26.87 -20.92
C SER A 277 -24.61 27.39 -21.94
N GLY A 278 -24.30 26.62 -22.99
CA GLY A 278 -23.30 26.96 -23.99
C GLY A 278 -21.84 26.64 -23.57
N ILE A 279 -21.65 25.93 -22.48
CA ILE A 279 -20.33 25.42 -22.11
C ILE A 279 -19.91 24.36 -23.13
N LYS A 280 -18.74 24.56 -23.75
CA LYS A 280 -18.17 23.60 -24.70
C LYS A 280 -17.43 22.52 -23.92
N ILE A 281 -17.98 21.31 -23.87
CA ILE A 281 -17.33 20.12 -23.28
C ILE A 281 -16.23 19.66 -24.23
N LYS A 282 -15.02 19.51 -23.71
CA LYS A 282 -13.86 18.97 -24.43
C LYS A 282 -13.78 17.46 -24.26
N ASP A 283 -14.08 16.98 -23.05
CA ASP A 283 -14.00 15.57 -22.72
C ASP A 283 -14.93 15.21 -21.56
N LEU A 284 -15.40 13.95 -21.53
CA LEU A 284 -16.29 13.41 -20.52
C LEU A 284 -15.87 11.99 -20.11
N HIS A 285 -15.47 11.84 -18.86
CA HIS A 285 -15.14 10.55 -18.29
C HIS A 285 -16.08 10.17 -17.16
N ILE A 286 -16.64 8.96 -17.23
CA ILE A 286 -17.45 8.38 -16.16
C ILE A 286 -16.68 7.20 -15.57
N ARG A 287 -16.41 7.24 -14.28
CA ARG A 287 -15.71 6.16 -13.60
C ARG A 287 -16.33 5.79 -12.26
N LYS A 288 -16.13 4.56 -11.84
CA LYS A 288 -16.40 4.14 -10.47
C LYS A 288 -15.36 4.77 -9.52
N PRO A 289 -15.73 5.00 -8.25
CA PRO A 289 -14.78 5.46 -7.24
C PRO A 289 -13.59 4.52 -7.12
N ASN A 290 -12.39 5.09 -7.00
CA ASN A 290 -11.18 4.36 -6.63
C ASN A 290 -10.85 4.58 -5.14
N LEU A 291 -9.77 3.98 -4.66
CA LEU A 291 -9.36 4.13 -3.25
C LEU A 291 -8.87 5.56 -2.94
N ASP A 292 -8.33 6.29 -3.93
CA ASP A 292 -7.93 7.70 -3.74
C ASP A 292 -9.14 8.56 -3.35
N ASP A 293 -10.26 8.39 -4.06
CA ASP A 293 -11.50 9.12 -3.78
C ASP A 293 -12.03 8.80 -2.37
N VAL A 294 -11.94 7.53 -1.98
CA VAL A 294 -12.35 7.09 -0.64
C VAL A 294 -11.48 7.72 0.43
N PHE A 295 -10.16 7.70 0.23
CA PHE A 295 -9.21 8.25 1.18
C PHE A 295 -9.42 9.75 1.37
N ILE A 296 -9.51 10.53 0.28
CA ILE A 296 -9.76 11.98 0.32
C ILE A 296 -11.05 12.30 1.09
N LYS A 297 -12.13 11.54 0.81
CA LYS A 297 -13.42 11.75 1.49
C LYS A 297 -13.36 11.46 2.99
N ILE A 298 -12.64 10.42 3.40
CA ILE A 298 -12.59 9.98 4.80
C ILE A 298 -11.56 10.79 5.59
N ALA A 299 -10.37 11.04 5.03
CA ALA A 299 -9.32 11.81 5.66
C ALA A 299 -9.67 13.31 5.75
N GLY A 300 -10.34 13.86 4.72
CA GLY A 300 -10.78 15.26 4.69
C GLY A 300 -11.90 15.62 5.67
N LYS A 301 -12.63 14.63 6.21
CA LYS A 301 -13.66 14.87 7.24
C LYS A 301 -13.12 15.04 8.66
N LYS A 302 -11.81 14.80 8.88
CA LYS A 302 -11.13 14.93 10.18
C LYS A 302 -10.27 16.20 10.32
N ARG A 303 -10.45 17.16 9.41
CA ARG A 303 -9.88 18.51 9.53
C ARG A 303 -10.86 19.47 10.15
#